data_310547a64b1355264fb3c956a07f59aa
#
_entry.id   310547a64b1355264fb3c956a07f59aa
#
_cell.length_a   1.000
_cell.length_b   1.000
_cell.length_c   1.000
_cell.angle_alpha   90.00
_cell.angle_beta   90.00
_cell.angle_gamma   90.00
#
_symmetry.space_group_name_H-M   'P 1'
#
loop_
_entity.id
_entity.type
_entity.pdbx_description
1 polymer ?
#
loop_
_entity_poly.entity_id
_entity_poly.type
_entity_poly.pdbx_seq_one_letter_code
_entity_poly.pdbx_strand_id
1 'polypeptide(L)'
;MAGEAKTIQFNVSDGTLMIGKPGEAYNLTPETHSVGLIKQLTCTSTKNRIELTQGLQQLVVDSQVTGNDVSVTADVYEYTAKNLAYAAGLDGSEYKTGKTYFLKEAVIGDGDTTNKITILSDSDPSSNFAEGQHLLIQAKFSGADDRVALGVVKQTSYTAPAGGSKATGTITVAAQPEASDQIRIGNKALLAGTDFVIGENESATAANIAKCVVEGVDLKASGAVVTVTAAEIGTEGNAITLSTNASEKFTLSGVSLSGGTDGTKGFFEITLVDPLAEGMSFVAGDSVITVSFIKVASNDETPYVSVKMVFVLPNEKEPTVLISQKARVTNGFTLASTTDNYASMPFEITPYMLLPSDNGYDRQKKCRLELYKK
;
A
#
# COMPACT_ATOMS: atom_id res chain seq x y z
N MET A 1 -12.22 25.61 42.77
CA MET A 1 -12.54 26.35 41.52
C MET A 1 -12.08 25.47 40.35
N ALA A 2 -12.98 25.18 39.45
CA ALA A 2 -12.58 24.53 38.20
C ALA A 2 -11.75 25.50 37.40
N GLY A 3 -10.61 25.07 36.84
CA GLY A 3 -9.78 25.90 35.99
C GLY A 3 -10.52 26.33 34.74
N GLU A 4 -10.53 27.62 34.47
CA GLU A 4 -11.09 28.12 33.20
C GLU A 4 -10.07 27.97 32.09
N ALA A 5 -10.55 27.59 30.88
CA ALA A 5 -9.70 27.50 29.71
C ALA A 5 -9.15 28.89 29.32
N LYS A 6 -7.83 29.02 29.23
CA LYS A 6 -7.15 30.28 28.84
C LYS A 6 -6.93 30.42 27.34
N THR A 7 -7.10 29.34 26.60
CA THR A 7 -6.91 29.30 25.13
C THR A 7 -7.94 28.38 24.52
N ILE A 8 -8.15 28.48 23.22
CA ILE A 8 -9.00 27.56 22.43
C ILE A 8 -8.21 26.37 21.89
N GLN A 9 -6.95 26.21 22.30
CA GLN A 9 -6.06 25.13 21.81
C GLN A 9 -6.29 23.85 22.61
N PHE A 10 -7.34 23.13 22.26
CA PHE A 10 -7.64 21.80 22.80
C PHE A 10 -7.17 20.70 21.86
N ASN A 11 -6.60 19.64 22.40
CA ASN A 11 -6.01 18.55 21.65
C ASN A 11 -7.08 17.52 21.19
N VAL A 12 -7.93 17.92 20.27
CA VAL A 12 -8.72 17.00 19.43
C VAL A 12 -8.22 17.21 18.01
N SER A 13 -7.35 16.33 17.51
CA SER A 13 -6.66 16.54 16.24
C SER A 13 -6.63 15.29 15.39
N ASP A 14 -6.65 15.49 14.08
CA ASP A 14 -6.26 14.45 13.15
C ASP A 14 -4.73 14.33 13.14
N GLY A 15 -4.24 13.10 13.24
CA GLY A 15 -2.82 12.80 13.23
C GLY A 15 -2.42 12.06 11.95
N THR A 16 -1.28 12.42 11.37
CA THR A 16 -0.65 11.67 10.28
C THR A 16 0.71 11.18 10.74
N LEU A 17 0.93 9.87 10.63
CA LEU A 17 2.22 9.23 10.88
C LEU A 17 2.88 8.87 9.56
N MET A 18 4.12 9.30 9.37
CA MET A 18 4.94 9.03 8.20
C MET A 18 6.23 8.35 8.62
N ILE A 19 6.62 7.29 7.91
CA ILE A 19 7.84 6.52 8.15
C ILE A 19 8.64 6.44 6.86
N GLY A 20 9.96 6.63 6.96
CA GLY A 20 10.86 6.57 5.81
C GLY A 20 12.30 6.24 6.21
N LYS A 21 13.23 6.40 5.27
CA LYS A 21 14.64 6.07 5.50
C LYS A 21 15.26 6.97 6.58
N PRO A 22 16.22 6.45 7.35
CA PRO A 22 16.87 7.23 8.40
C PRO A 22 17.54 8.49 7.85
N GLY A 23 17.39 9.61 8.55
CA GLY A 23 17.92 10.91 8.16
C GLY A 23 17.08 11.70 7.15
N GLU A 24 15.95 11.17 6.70
CA GLU A 24 15.06 11.82 5.70
C GLU A 24 13.76 12.39 6.29
N ALA A 25 13.65 12.53 7.61
CA ALA A 25 12.39 12.90 8.26
C ALA A 25 11.80 14.24 7.76
N TYR A 26 12.63 15.20 7.35
CA TYR A 26 12.16 16.47 6.79
C TYR A 26 11.48 16.31 5.41
N ASN A 27 11.88 15.30 4.65
CA ASN A 27 11.44 15.07 3.28
C ASN A 27 10.23 14.13 3.20
N LEU A 28 9.75 13.60 4.33
CA LEU A 28 8.61 12.70 4.35
C LEU A 28 7.33 13.45 3.97
N THR A 29 6.61 12.89 3.00
CA THR A 29 5.34 13.41 2.48
C THR A 29 4.19 12.43 2.73
N PRO A 30 2.96 12.89 2.93
CA PRO A 30 1.82 12.00 3.18
C PRO A 30 1.55 11.02 2.04
N GLU A 31 1.76 11.43 0.79
CA GLU A 31 1.46 10.63 -0.41
C GLU A 31 2.26 9.33 -0.49
N THR A 32 3.54 9.37 -0.08
CA THR A 32 4.46 8.23 -0.25
C THR A 32 4.86 7.57 1.06
N HIS A 33 4.78 8.29 2.19
CA HIS A 33 5.35 7.84 3.45
C HIS A 33 4.31 7.64 4.57
N SER A 34 3.05 8.05 4.37
CA SER A 34 1.99 7.81 5.36
C SER A 34 1.79 6.31 5.58
N VAL A 35 1.50 5.95 6.82
CA VAL A 35 1.04 4.61 7.21
C VAL A 35 -0.49 4.46 7.04
N GLY A 36 -1.16 5.49 6.52
CA GLY A 36 -2.60 5.51 6.27
C GLY A 36 -3.42 5.84 7.51
N LEU A 37 -4.59 5.21 7.64
CA LEU A 37 -5.52 5.49 8.74
C LEU A 37 -4.95 5.03 10.08
N ILE A 38 -4.85 5.98 11.01
CA ILE A 38 -4.38 5.73 12.38
C ILE A 38 -5.39 6.25 13.41
N LYS A 39 -5.36 5.65 14.58
CA LYS A 39 -6.02 6.16 15.79
C LYS A 39 -5.01 6.21 16.94
N GLN A 40 -5.29 7.02 17.95
CA GLN A 40 -4.52 7.11 19.19
C GLN A 40 -3.01 7.37 19.00
N LEU A 41 -2.65 8.23 18.02
CA LEU A 41 -1.25 8.64 17.87
C LEU A 41 -0.81 9.40 19.13
N THR A 42 0.13 8.82 19.87
CA THR A 42 0.62 9.35 21.14
C THR A 42 2.14 9.41 21.12
N CYS A 43 2.67 10.53 21.60
CA CYS A 43 4.10 10.70 21.86
C CYS A 43 4.32 10.99 23.34
N THR A 44 5.08 10.15 24.00
CA THR A 44 5.38 10.27 25.44
C THR A 44 6.87 10.47 25.65
N SER A 45 7.22 11.43 26.51
CA SER A 45 8.59 11.66 26.94
C SER A 45 8.65 11.66 28.46
N THR A 46 9.46 10.78 29.04
CA THR A 46 9.62 10.59 30.48
C THR A 46 11.09 10.79 30.89
N LYS A 47 11.32 11.62 31.86
CA LYS A 47 12.66 11.81 32.43
C LYS A 47 12.87 10.89 33.61
N ASN A 48 13.84 10.01 33.51
CA ASN A 48 14.28 9.17 34.63
C ASN A 48 15.21 9.97 35.53
N ARG A 49 14.97 9.90 36.83
CA ARG A 49 15.73 10.63 37.85
C ARG A 49 16.23 9.68 38.92
N ILE A 50 17.42 9.95 39.41
CA ILE A 50 17.92 9.40 40.67
C ILE A 50 17.78 10.50 41.72
N GLU A 51 17.21 10.15 42.87
CA GLU A 51 17.00 11.03 43.98
C GLU A 51 17.97 10.67 45.11
N LEU A 52 18.67 11.67 45.60
CA LEU A 52 19.46 11.56 46.83
C LEU A 52 18.54 11.90 48.00
N THR A 53 18.34 10.95 48.89
CA THR A 53 17.49 11.09 50.07
C THR A 53 18.32 11.13 51.34
N GLN A 54 17.86 11.88 52.36
CA GLN A 54 18.51 12.01 53.63
C GLN A 54 17.52 11.76 54.78
N GLY A 55 18.06 11.13 55.87
CA GLY A 55 17.36 10.90 57.12
C GLY A 55 16.34 9.75 57.09
N LEU A 56 15.77 9.45 58.27
CA LEU A 56 14.76 8.38 58.48
C LEU A 56 13.47 8.61 57.68
N GLN A 57 13.17 9.86 57.31
CA GLN A 57 11.98 10.21 56.55
C GLN A 57 12.22 10.22 55.06
N GLN A 58 13.42 9.83 54.58
CA GLN A 58 13.76 9.75 53.14
C GLN A 58 13.49 11.06 52.39
N LEU A 59 13.82 12.21 52.99
CA LEU A 59 13.64 13.49 52.35
C LEU A 59 14.57 13.63 51.15
N VAL A 60 14.02 13.99 49.99
CA VAL A 60 14.78 14.20 48.75
C VAL A 60 15.62 15.50 48.91
N VAL A 61 16.92 15.38 48.87
CA VAL A 61 17.87 16.46 48.98
C VAL A 61 18.35 16.96 47.60
N ASP A 62 18.48 16.04 46.67
CA ASP A 62 18.89 16.33 45.28
C ASP A 62 18.25 15.33 44.33
N SER A 63 18.08 15.75 43.06
CA SER A 63 17.49 14.93 42.01
C SER A 63 18.18 15.16 40.67
N GLN A 64 18.86 14.15 40.15
CA GLN A 64 19.59 14.23 38.89
C GLN A 64 18.90 13.41 37.80
N VAL A 65 18.81 13.95 36.58
CA VAL A 65 18.27 13.27 35.42
C VAL A 65 19.31 12.26 34.90
N THR A 66 18.95 11.00 34.92
CA THR A 66 19.83 9.89 34.46
C THR A 66 19.50 9.40 33.06
N GLY A 67 18.29 9.68 32.59
CA GLY A 67 17.84 9.26 31.26
C GLY A 67 16.60 10.01 30.82
N ASN A 68 16.27 9.87 29.57
CA ASN A 68 15.05 10.39 28.97
C ASN A 68 14.50 9.34 28.03
N ASP A 69 13.35 8.75 28.36
CA ASP A 69 12.68 7.77 27.52
C ASP A 69 11.65 8.47 26.65
N VAL A 70 11.66 8.16 25.37
CA VAL A 70 10.72 8.71 24.40
C VAL A 70 10.14 7.53 23.61
N SER A 71 8.83 7.45 23.57
CA SER A 71 8.08 6.48 22.77
C SER A 71 6.98 7.16 21.98
N VAL A 72 6.72 6.61 20.81
CA VAL A 72 5.59 6.98 19.96
C VAL A 72 4.75 5.73 19.75
N THR A 73 3.46 5.81 20.03
CA THR A 73 2.52 4.72 19.82
C THR A 73 1.41 5.15 18.89
N ALA A 74 0.99 4.24 18.00
CA ALA A 74 -0.12 4.48 17.08
C ALA A 74 -0.83 3.16 16.76
N ASP A 75 -2.15 3.20 16.66
CA ASP A 75 -2.95 2.09 16.13
C ASP A 75 -3.15 2.31 14.63
N VAL A 76 -2.54 1.46 13.80
CA VAL A 76 -2.61 1.51 12.34
C VAL A 76 -3.69 0.54 11.86
N TYR A 77 -4.61 1.02 11.02
CA TYR A 77 -5.76 0.26 10.51
C TYR A 77 -5.56 -0.25 9.07
N GLU A 78 -4.51 0.20 8.39
CA GLU A 78 -4.23 -0.25 7.02
C GLU A 78 -3.19 -1.36 7.00
N TYR A 79 -3.63 -2.57 6.62
CA TYR A 79 -2.79 -3.78 6.50
C TYR A 79 -2.10 -3.83 5.12
N THR A 80 -1.35 -2.78 4.76
CA THR A 80 -0.54 -2.80 3.55
C THR A 80 0.74 -3.63 3.78
N ALA A 81 1.32 -4.19 2.71
CA ALA A 81 2.60 -4.92 2.84
C ALA A 81 3.71 -4.06 3.46
N LYS A 82 3.71 -2.77 3.20
CA LYS A 82 4.61 -1.78 3.80
C LYS A 82 4.45 -1.69 5.31
N ASN A 83 3.20 -1.51 5.77
CA ASN A 83 2.91 -1.40 7.20
C ASN A 83 3.20 -2.70 7.93
N LEU A 84 2.90 -3.85 7.31
CA LEU A 84 3.25 -5.17 7.84
C LEU A 84 4.77 -5.35 7.96
N ALA A 85 5.55 -4.86 6.97
CA ALA A 85 7.01 -4.88 7.04
C ALA A 85 7.53 -4.02 8.21
N TYR A 86 7.03 -2.81 8.37
CA TYR A 86 7.39 -1.97 9.53
C TYR A 86 7.00 -2.62 10.86
N ALA A 87 5.79 -3.19 10.96
CA ALA A 87 5.33 -3.92 12.15
C ALA A 87 6.22 -5.13 12.47
N ALA A 88 6.74 -5.80 11.43
CA ALA A 88 7.70 -6.90 11.58
C ALA A 88 9.14 -6.44 11.91
N GLY A 89 9.37 -5.14 12.04
CA GLY A 89 10.69 -4.58 12.34
C GLY A 89 11.61 -4.47 11.12
N LEU A 90 11.06 -4.37 9.92
CA LEU A 90 11.79 -4.17 8.66
C LEU A 90 11.72 -2.71 8.20
N ASP A 91 12.56 -2.31 7.28
CA ASP A 91 12.63 -0.91 6.80
C ASP A 91 11.59 -0.56 5.72
N GLY A 92 10.76 -1.52 5.36
CA GLY A 92 9.75 -1.35 4.31
C GLY A 92 10.32 -1.32 2.89
N SER A 93 11.61 -1.50 2.68
CA SER A 93 12.24 -1.52 1.34
C SER A 93 12.08 -2.87 0.63
N GLU A 94 11.83 -3.93 1.37
CA GLU A 94 11.72 -5.30 0.85
C GLU A 94 10.36 -5.60 0.20
N TYR A 95 9.39 -4.69 0.32
CA TYR A 95 8.10 -4.93 -0.30
C TYR A 95 8.03 -4.25 -1.68
N LYS A 96 7.45 -4.98 -2.62
CA LYS A 96 7.07 -4.47 -3.94
C LYS A 96 5.56 -4.48 -4.05
N THR A 97 5.00 -3.51 -4.74
CA THR A 97 3.57 -3.56 -5.07
C THR A 97 3.31 -4.80 -5.91
N GLY A 98 2.50 -5.71 -5.39
CA GLY A 98 2.12 -6.92 -6.08
C GLY A 98 1.35 -6.61 -7.37
N LYS A 99 1.55 -7.45 -8.40
CA LYS A 99 0.78 -7.41 -9.64
C LYS A 99 -0.02 -8.67 -9.77
N THR A 100 -1.25 -8.53 -10.27
CA THR A 100 -2.17 -9.64 -10.51
C THR A 100 -2.15 -10.02 -11.96
N TYR A 101 -2.01 -11.30 -12.22
CA TYR A 101 -2.09 -11.97 -13.52
C TYR A 101 -3.13 -13.08 -13.45
N PHE A 102 -3.49 -13.65 -14.58
CA PHE A 102 -4.53 -14.68 -14.65
C PHE A 102 -3.99 -15.93 -15.32
N LEU A 103 -4.35 -17.09 -14.76
CA LEU A 103 -3.99 -18.39 -15.34
C LEU A 103 -4.58 -18.53 -16.74
N LYS A 104 -3.76 -18.99 -17.68
CA LYS A 104 -4.18 -19.30 -19.05
C LYS A 104 -5.00 -20.58 -19.10
N GLU A 105 -4.63 -21.56 -18.31
CA GLU A 105 -5.21 -22.90 -18.30
C GLU A 105 -5.38 -23.42 -16.87
N ALA A 106 -6.19 -24.45 -16.74
CA ALA A 106 -6.38 -25.12 -15.46
C ALA A 106 -5.09 -25.81 -15.00
N VAL A 107 -4.85 -25.76 -13.69
CA VAL A 107 -3.70 -26.41 -13.05
C VAL A 107 -4.21 -27.25 -11.89
N ILE A 108 -3.79 -28.53 -11.85
CA ILE A 108 -4.12 -29.45 -10.76
C ILE A 108 -2.82 -29.91 -10.13
N GLY A 109 -2.67 -29.65 -8.84
CA GLY A 109 -1.53 -30.10 -8.05
C GLY A 109 -1.59 -31.61 -7.82
N ASP A 110 -0.50 -32.29 -8.09
CA ASP A 110 -0.33 -33.73 -7.86
C ASP A 110 0.74 -34.01 -6.77
N GLY A 111 1.31 -32.95 -6.20
CA GLY A 111 2.32 -33.04 -5.15
C GLY A 111 3.74 -33.37 -5.64
N ASP A 112 3.89 -33.89 -6.85
CA ASP A 112 5.20 -34.39 -7.35
C ASP A 112 5.68 -33.67 -8.61
N THR A 113 4.81 -33.45 -9.59
CA THR A 113 5.20 -33.02 -10.94
C THR A 113 4.65 -31.65 -11.35
N THR A 114 3.56 -31.20 -10.74
CA THR A 114 2.92 -29.93 -11.11
C THR A 114 3.67 -28.73 -10.53
N ASN A 115 4.76 -28.39 -11.18
CA ASN A 115 5.57 -27.22 -10.83
C ASN A 115 5.56 -26.11 -11.89
N LYS A 116 4.72 -26.25 -12.93
CA LYS A 116 4.57 -25.24 -13.98
C LYS A 116 3.18 -24.64 -13.97
N ILE A 117 3.14 -23.32 -14.08
CA ILE A 117 1.91 -22.56 -14.27
C ILE A 117 2.09 -21.63 -15.48
N THR A 118 1.01 -21.41 -16.22
CA THR A 118 1.02 -20.53 -17.39
C THR A 118 0.03 -19.40 -17.18
N ILE A 119 0.49 -18.17 -17.37
CA ILE A 119 -0.36 -16.98 -17.31
C ILE A 119 -0.47 -16.33 -18.68
N LEU A 120 -1.59 -15.65 -18.91
CA LEU A 120 -1.79 -14.84 -20.11
C LEU A 120 -1.01 -13.53 -19.94
N SER A 121 -0.22 -13.17 -20.95
CA SER A 121 0.45 -11.89 -20.98
C SER A 121 0.88 -11.54 -22.40
N ASP A 122 0.40 -10.42 -22.91
CA ASP A 122 0.76 -9.94 -24.26
C ASP A 122 2.04 -9.08 -24.26
N SER A 123 2.61 -8.83 -23.10
CA SER A 123 3.91 -8.20 -22.92
C SER A 123 4.76 -9.04 -21.98
N ASP A 124 6.06 -9.00 -22.12
CA ASP A 124 6.97 -9.75 -21.25
C ASP A 124 6.88 -9.25 -19.79
N PRO A 125 6.34 -10.05 -18.88
CA PRO A 125 6.22 -9.68 -17.46
C PRO A 125 7.43 -10.13 -16.63
N SER A 126 8.51 -10.61 -17.24
CA SER A 126 9.67 -11.22 -16.55
C SER A 126 10.26 -10.33 -15.45
N SER A 127 10.18 -9.00 -15.61
CA SER A 127 10.63 -8.05 -14.59
C SER A 127 9.89 -8.15 -13.26
N ASN A 128 8.70 -8.76 -13.24
CA ASN A 128 7.89 -8.96 -12.04
C ASN A 128 8.03 -10.39 -11.46
N PHE A 129 8.71 -11.29 -12.17
CA PHE A 129 8.88 -12.70 -11.82
C PHE A 129 10.35 -13.09 -11.78
N ALA A 130 11.13 -12.34 -10.99
CA ALA A 130 12.53 -12.71 -10.77
C ALA A 130 12.63 -14.07 -10.05
N GLU A 131 13.74 -14.79 -10.23
CA GLU A 131 14.04 -16.00 -9.46
C GLU A 131 13.96 -15.70 -7.95
N GLY A 132 13.32 -16.58 -7.19
CA GLY A 132 13.03 -16.39 -5.77
C GLY A 132 11.81 -15.50 -5.46
N GLN A 133 11.14 -14.92 -6.45
CA GLN A 133 9.92 -14.15 -6.23
C GLN A 133 8.80 -15.05 -5.72
N HIS A 134 8.14 -14.63 -4.64
CA HIS A 134 6.99 -15.32 -4.08
C HIS A 134 5.71 -14.98 -4.83
N LEU A 135 4.87 -15.98 -5.03
CA LEU A 135 3.58 -15.90 -5.71
C LEU A 135 2.48 -16.41 -4.82
N LEU A 136 1.32 -15.78 -4.93
CA LEU A 136 0.05 -16.26 -4.42
C LEU A 136 -0.81 -16.68 -5.61
N ILE A 137 -1.24 -17.92 -5.66
CA ILE A 137 -2.20 -18.42 -6.63
C ILE A 137 -3.52 -18.56 -5.90
N GLN A 138 -4.54 -17.85 -6.37
CA GLN A 138 -5.81 -17.74 -5.69
C GLN A 138 -6.95 -18.11 -6.63
N ALA A 139 -7.80 -19.06 -6.22
CA ALA A 139 -9.03 -19.36 -6.93
C ALA A 139 -9.95 -18.14 -6.97
N LYS A 140 -10.60 -17.93 -8.10
CA LYS A 140 -11.57 -16.86 -8.27
C LYS A 140 -12.70 -17.05 -7.27
N PHE A 141 -12.96 -16.02 -6.49
CA PHE A 141 -13.95 -16.03 -5.42
C PHE A 141 -15.31 -16.55 -5.91
N SER A 142 -15.73 -17.70 -5.39
CA SER A 142 -17.09 -18.18 -5.49
C SER A 142 -17.53 -18.79 -4.17
N GLY A 143 -17.73 -17.92 -3.18
CA GLY A 143 -18.50 -18.22 -1.98
C GLY A 143 -17.79 -19.02 -0.91
N ALA A 144 -17.34 -20.19 -1.00
CA ALA A 144 -16.83 -21.01 0.13
C ALA A 144 -15.48 -21.70 -0.11
N ASP A 145 -14.94 -21.61 -1.31
CA ASP A 145 -13.71 -22.30 -1.72
C ASP A 145 -12.54 -21.32 -1.93
N ASP A 146 -12.06 -20.71 -0.86
CA ASP A 146 -10.84 -19.89 -0.90
C ASP A 146 -9.60 -20.78 -0.99
N ARG A 147 -9.35 -21.34 -2.17
CA ARG A 147 -8.12 -22.07 -2.41
C ARG A 147 -7.00 -21.08 -2.67
N VAL A 148 -5.97 -21.18 -1.86
CA VAL A 148 -4.77 -20.34 -1.93
C VAL A 148 -3.56 -21.26 -1.92
N ALA A 149 -2.70 -21.13 -2.93
CA ALA A 149 -1.40 -21.77 -2.95
C ALA A 149 -0.29 -20.71 -2.97
N LEU A 150 0.81 -21.03 -2.31
CA LEU A 150 2.04 -20.25 -2.36
C LEU A 150 3.02 -20.96 -3.28
N GLY A 151 3.73 -20.19 -4.10
CA GLY A 151 4.80 -20.68 -4.94
C GLY A 151 6.00 -19.76 -4.91
N VAL A 152 7.16 -20.28 -5.24
CA VAL A 152 8.39 -19.50 -5.42
C VAL A 152 8.87 -19.71 -6.85
N VAL A 153 9.16 -18.62 -7.54
CA VAL A 153 9.64 -18.66 -8.94
C VAL A 153 11.03 -19.26 -9.00
N LYS A 154 11.20 -20.29 -9.80
CA LYS A 154 12.50 -20.89 -10.12
C LYS A 154 13.02 -20.41 -11.47
N GLN A 155 12.16 -20.43 -12.47
CA GLN A 155 12.49 -20.07 -13.85
C GLN A 155 11.25 -19.59 -14.57
N THR A 156 11.46 -18.74 -15.56
CA THR A 156 10.38 -18.20 -16.40
C THR A 156 10.72 -18.27 -17.88
N SER A 157 9.69 -18.32 -18.71
CA SER A 157 9.79 -18.28 -20.17
C SER A 157 8.62 -17.49 -20.74
N TYR A 158 8.90 -16.55 -21.65
CA TYR A 158 7.89 -15.74 -22.32
C TYR A 158 7.74 -16.13 -23.78
N THR A 159 6.51 -16.31 -24.20
CA THR A 159 6.14 -16.47 -25.61
C THR A 159 5.29 -15.29 -26.03
N ALA A 160 5.82 -14.46 -26.92
CA ALA A 160 5.14 -13.27 -27.40
C ALA A 160 3.88 -13.63 -28.23
N PRO A 161 2.85 -12.78 -28.21
CA PRO A 161 1.70 -12.96 -29.08
C PRO A 161 2.13 -12.87 -30.54
N ALA A 162 1.55 -13.70 -31.38
CA ALA A 162 1.81 -13.71 -32.81
C ALA A 162 0.55 -13.39 -33.60
N GLY A 163 0.54 -12.27 -34.30
CA GLY A 163 -0.61 -11.76 -35.05
C GLY A 163 -1.73 -11.26 -34.13
N GLY A 164 -2.83 -10.78 -34.74
CA GLY A 164 -3.95 -10.21 -34.01
C GLY A 164 -3.70 -8.84 -33.38
N SER A 165 -4.74 -8.25 -32.82
CA SER A 165 -4.72 -6.97 -32.13
C SER A 165 -5.66 -6.96 -30.94
N LYS A 166 -5.35 -6.11 -29.95
CA LYS A 166 -6.25 -5.85 -28.82
C LYS A 166 -7.33 -4.85 -29.23
N ALA A 167 -8.55 -5.06 -28.74
CA ALA A 167 -9.58 -4.06 -28.87
C ALA A 167 -9.28 -2.83 -28.01
N THR A 168 -9.54 -1.65 -28.54
CA THR A 168 -9.32 -0.39 -27.85
C THR A 168 -10.54 0.52 -27.91
N GLY A 169 -10.65 1.41 -26.94
CA GLY A 169 -11.62 2.49 -26.94
C GLY A 169 -11.09 3.64 -26.08
N THR A 170 -11.76 4.79 -26.14
CA THR A 170 -11.37 5.94 -25.33
C THR A 170 -12.53 6.50 -24.55
N ILE A 171 -12.22 7.04 -23.38
CA ILE A 171 -13.10 7.82 -22.52
C ILE A 171 -12.44 9.17 -22.35
N THR A 172 -13.01 10.21 -22.91
CA THR A 172 -12.52 11.59 -22.77
C THR A 172 -13.30 12.27 -21.66
N VAL A 173 -12.62 12.79 -20.66
CA VAL A 173 -13.20 13.67 -19.66
C VAL A 173 -13.35 15.04 -20.28
N ALA A 174 -14.57 15.36 -20.75
CA ALA A 174 -14.88 16.59 -21.46
C ALA A 174 -15.20 17.75 -20.51
N ALA A 175 -15.69 17.45 -19.33
CA ALA A 175 -15.89 18.39 -18.23
C ALA A 175 -15.78 17.63 -16.88
N GLN A 176 -15.61 18.37 -15.79
CA GLN A 176 -15.52 17.77 -14.47
C GLN A 176 -16.80 17.03 -14.09
N PRO A 177 -16.72 15.76 -13.67
CA PRO A 177 -17.88 15.01 -13.24
C PRO A 177 -18.31 15.42 -11.83
N GLU A 178 -19.54 15.06 -11.48
CA GLU A 178 -20.12 15.19 -10.15
C GLU A 178 -20.09 13.83 -9.42
N ALA A 179 -20.28 13.84 -8.09
CA ALA A 179 -20.14 12.62 -7.25
C ALA A 179 -21.12 11.48 -7.58
N SER A 180 -22.12 11.70 -8.42
CA SER A 180 -23.08 10.68 -8.89
C SER A 180 -22.84 10.21 -10.32
N ASP A 181 -21.88 10.82 -11.02
CA ASP A 181 -21.59 10.46 -12.40
C ASP A 181 -20.84 9.14 -12.48
N GLN A 182 -21.18 8.34 -13.47
CA GLN A 182 -20.70 6.97 -13.59
C GLN A 182 -20.22 6.69 -15.01
N ILE A 183 -19.10 5.97 -15.06
CA ILE A 183 -18.59 5.32 -16.27
C ILE A 183 -18.73 3.81 -16.06
N ARG A 184 -19.20 3.09 -17.06
CA ARG A 184 -19.23 1.63 -17.06
C ARG A 184 -18.33 1.10 -18.16
N ILE A 185 -17.46 0.16 -17.77
CA ILE A 185 -16.55 -0.56 -18.66
C ILE A 185 -16.87 -2.04 -18.50
N GLY A 186 -17.48 -2.65 -19.50
CA GLY A 186 -18.02 -4.01 -19.40
C GLY A 186 -19.03 -4.11 -18.25
N ASN A 187 -18.79 -5.00 -17.32
CA ASN A 187 -19.64 -5.22 -16.15
C ASN A 187 -19.30 -4.33 -14.95
N LYS A 188 -18.15 -3.64 -14.97
CA LYS A 188 -17.71 -2.79 -13.86
C LYS A 188 -18.21 -1.36 -14.05
N ALA A 189 -18.92 -0.87 -13.05
CA ALA A 189 -19.26 0.54 -12.91
C ALA A 189 -18.18 1.25 -12.09
N LEU A 190 -17.76 2.43 -12.48
CA LEU A 190 -16.87 3.33 -11.79
C LEU A 190 -17.61 4.61 -11.44
N LEU A 191 -17.85 4.83 -10.15
CA LEU A 191 -18.61 5.97 -9.64
C LEU A 191 -17.63 7.08 -9.23
N ALA A 192 -17.87 8.29 -9.72
CA ALA A 192 -17.10 9.48 -9.36
C ALA A 192 -17.23 9.78 -7.86
N GLY A 193 -16.11 10.11 -7.20
CA GLY A 193 -16.05 10.37 -5.77
C GLY A 193 -16.07 9.10 -4.89
N THR A 194 -16.27 7.91 -5.47
CA THR A 194 -16.26 6.63 -4.74
C THR A 194 -15.20 5.68 -5.28
N ASP A 195 -15.28 5.31 -6.56
CA ASP A 195 -14.31 4.41 -7.20
C ASP A 195 -13.09 5.17 -7.72
N PHE A 196 -13.24 6.43 -8.07
CA PHE A 196 -12.13 7.32 -8.44
C PHE A 196 -12.34 8.72 -7.88
N VAL A 197 -11.24 9.37 -7.56
CA VAL A 197 -11.24 10.76 -7.04
C VAL A 197 -11.43 11.73 -8.20
N ILE A 198 -12.34 12.70 -8.03
CA ILE A 198 -12.49 13.83 -8.94
C ILE A 198 -11.26 14.72 -8.78
N GLY A 199 -10.48 14.91 -9.84
CA GLY A 199 -9.26 15.70 -9.82
C GLY A 199 -9.54 17.21 -9.90
N GLU A 200 -8.48 18.00 -9.84
CA GLU A 200 -8.59 19.48 -9.96
C GLU A 200 -8.97 19.94 -11.38
N ASN A 201 -8.75 19.09 -12.37
CA ASN A 201 -9.07 19.30 -13.77
C ASN A 201 -9.35 17.97 -14.48
N GLU A 202 -9.77 18.04 -15.75
CA GLU A 202 -10.13 16.89 -16.56
C GLU A 202 -8.97 15.89 -16.69
N SER A 203 -7.74 16.37 -16.83
CA SER A 203 -6.54 15.51 -16.94
C SER A 203 -6.24 14.80 -15.64
N ALA A 204 -6.39 15.46 -14.50
CA ALA A 204 -6.19 14.85 -13.19
C ALA A 204 -7.29 13.80 -12.90
N THR A 205 -8.53 14.09 -13.29
CA THR A 205 -9.65 13.14 -13.20
C THR A 205 -9.41 11.92 -14.09
N ALA A 206 -8.96 12.09 -15.33
CA ALA A 206 -8.60 11.00 -16.23
C ALA A 206 -7.48 10.13 -15.66
N ALA A 207 -6.46 10.75 -15.06
CA ALA A 207 -5.36 10.04 -14.38
C ALA A 207 -5.86 9.21 -13.20
N ASN A 208 -6.87 9.67 -12.46
CA ASN A 208 -7.46 8.93 -11.36
C ASN A 208 -8.35 7.76 -11.85
N ILE A 209 -9.09 7.96 -12.93
CA ILE A 209 -9.83 6.88 -13.60
C ILE A 209 -8.87 5.76 -14.05
N ALA A 210 -7.72 6.13 -14.61
CA ALA A 210 -6.72 5.17 -15.08
C ALA A 210 -6.05 4.35 -13.97
N LYS A 211 -6.19 4.74 -12.70
CA LYS A 211 -5.73 3.95 -11.54
C LYS A 211 -6.73 2.88 -11.10
N CYS A 212 -7.97 2.95 -11.59
CA CYS A 212 -8.98 1.97 -11.24
C CYS A 212 -8.64 0.61 -11.84
N VAL A 213 -8.90 -0.45 -11.08
CA VAL A 213 -8.75 -1.83 -11.56
C VAL A 213 -10.08 -2.29 -12.14
N VAL A 214 -10.06 -2.62 -13.41
CA VAL A 214 -11.22 -3.17 -14.14
C VAL A 214 -10.79 -4.50 -14.77
N GLU A 215 -11.50 -5.56 -14.44
CA GLU A 215 -11.21 -6.90 -14.97
C GLU A 215 -11.30 -6.91 -16.50
N GLY A 216 -10.32 -7.50 -17.14
CA GLY A 216 -10.30 -7.69 -18.59
C GLY A 216 -9.88 -6.47 -19.42
N VAL A 217 -9.47 -5.37 -18.80
CA VAL A 217 -8.95 -4.21 -19.51
C VAL A 217 -7.79 -3.54 -18.76
N ASP A 218 -6.92 -2.89 -19.52
CA ASP A 218 -5.91 -1.96 -19.05
C ASP A 218 -6.37 -0.52 -19.31
N LEU A 219 -6.21 0.36 -18.32
CA LEU A 219 -6.56 1.76 -18.39
C LEU A 219 -5.28 2.61 -18.39
N LYS A 220 -5.17 3.52 -19.35
CA LYS A 220 -4.02 4.44 -19.43
C LYS A 220 -4.50 5.86 -19.77
N ALA A 221 -4.15 6.83 -18.92
CA ALA A 221 -4.46 8.23 -19.16
C ALA A 221 -3.36 8.94 -19.97
N SER A 222 -3.80 9.82 -20.88
CA SER A 222 -2.95 10.78 -21.57
C SER A 222 -3.74 12.09 -21.68
N GLY A 223 -3.36 13.11 -20.90
CA GLY A 223 -4.18 14.30 -20.74
C GLY A 223 -5.57 13.95 -20.19
N ALA A 224 -6.60 14.52 -20.77
CA ALA A 224 -8.00 14.26 -20.40
C ALA A 224 -8.59 12.97 -21.01
N VAL A 225 -7.79 12.17 -21.72
CA VAL A 225 -8.23 10.94 -22.39
C VAL A 225 -7.73 9.72 -21.64
N VAL A 226 -8.64 8.81 -21.31
CA VAL A 226 -8.34 7.49 -20.82
C VAL A 226 -8.51 6.50 -21.97
N THR A 227 -7.42 5.85 -22.36
CA THR A 227 -7.45 4.72 -23.31
C THR A 227 -7.79 3.46 -22.54
N VAL A 228 -8.80 2.77 -22.99
CA VAL A 228 -9.24 1.45 -22.50
C VAL A 228 -8.75 0.42 -23.52
N THR A 229 -7.90 -0.50 -23.09
CA THR A 229 -7.36 -1.55 -23.95
C THR A 229 -7.77 -2.91 -23.40
N ALA A 230 -8.34 -3.78 -24.21
CA ALA A 230 -8.66 -5.14 -23.79
C ALA A 230 -7.38 -5.84 -23.28
N ALA A 231 -7.49 -6.60 -22.19
CA ALA A 231 -6.35 -7.36 -21.65
C ALA A 231 -5.82 -8.39 -22.64
N GLU A 232 -6.70 -8.91 -23.49
CA GLU A 232 -6.40 -9.99 -24.41
C GLU A 232 -6.46 -9.57 -25.87
N ILE A 233 -5.63 -10.20 -26.70
CA ILE A 233 -5.68 -10.10 -28.16
C ILE A 233 -6.90 -10.92 -28.64
N GLY A 234 -7.63 -10.38 -29.60
CA GLY A 234 -8.72 -11.10 -30.23
C GLY A 234 -9.99 -10.28 -30.39
N THR A 235 -10.94 -10.89 -31.09
CA THR A 235 -12.25 -10.30 -31.36
C THR A 235 -13.15 -10.24 -30.12
N GLU A 236 -12.89 -11.04 -29.09
CA GLU A 236 -13.65 -11.04 -27.83
C GLU A 236 -13.59 -9.68 -27.11
N GLY A 237 -12.45 -8.99 -27.21
CA GLY A 237 -12.28 -7.65 -26.66
C GLY A 237 -13.26 -6.61 -27.24
N ASN A 238 -13.74 -6.81 -28.46
CA ASN A 238 -14.70 -5.91 -29.09
C ASN A 238 -16.11 -5.96 -28.44
N ALA A 239 -16.39 -7.00 -27.64
CA ALA A 239 -17.64 -7.13 -26.90
C ALA A 239 -17.65 -6.34 -25.58
N ILE A 240 -16.51 -5.80 -25.14
CA ILE A 240 -16.43 -4.99 -23.92
C ILE A 240 -17.12 -3.64 -24.17
N THR A 241 -18.22 -3.42 -23.46
CA THR A 241 -19.06 -2.23 -23.65
C THR A 241 -18.51 -1.03 -22.88
N LEU A 242 -18.76 0.16 -23.42
CA LEU A 242 -18.52 1.45 -22.78
C LEU A 242 -19.85 2.19 -22.66
N SER A 243 -20.17 2.70 -21.48
CA SER A 243 -21.35 3.55 -21.29
C SER A 243 -21.13 4.55 -20.15
N THR A 244 -21.93 5.60 -20.13
CA THR A 244 -21.93 6.59 -19.06
C THR A 244 -23.35 7.11 -18.85
N ASN A 245 -23.64 7.53 -17.62
CA ASN A 245 -24.88 8.26 -17.32
C ASN A 245 -24.71 9.79 -17.46
N ALA A 246 -23.48 10.27 -17.75
CA ALA A 246 -23.11 11.68 -17.83
C ALA A 246 -22.38 11.98 -19.16
N SER A 247 -23.11 11.88 -20.29
CA SER A 247 -22.54 12.07 -21.64
C SER A 247 -22.01 13.48 -21.90
N GLU A 248 -22.43 14.47 -21.12
CA GLU A 248 -21.91 15.83 -21.16
C GLU A 248 -20.51 15.95 -20.53
N LYS A 249 -20.19 15.03 -19.60
CA LYS A 249 -18.93 14.99 -18.87
C LYS A 249 -17.93 14.01 -19.47
N PHE A 250 -18.44 12.91 -20.01
CA PHE A 250 -17.63 11.84 -20.58
C PHE A 250 -18.00 11.55 -22.02
N THR A 251 -17.06 11.79 -22.93
CA THR A 251 -17.21 11.39 -24.34
C THR A 251 -16.55 10.04 -24.56
N LEU A 252 -17.31 9.08 -25.07
CA LEU A 252 -16.85 7.72 -25.36
C LEU A 252 -16.55 7.58 -26.85
N SER A 253 -15.53 6.81 -27.23
CA SER A 253 -15.20 6.52 -28.64
C SER A 253 -16.25 5.66 -29.34
N GLY A 254 -17.10 4.99 -28.57
CA GLY A 254 -18.18 4.14 -29.06
C GLY A 254 -18.89 3.43 -27.92
N VAL A 255 -19.85 2.61 -28.24
CA VAL A 255 -20.62 1.81 -27.26
C VAL A 255 -19.86 0.56 -26.80
N SER A 256 -18.76 0.22 -27.48
CA SER A 256 -17.86 -0.88 -27.13
C SER A 256 -16.45 -0.59 -27.64
N LEU A 257 -15.48 -1.37 -27.17
CA LEU A 257 -14.14 -1.39 -27.74
C LEU A 257 -14.19 -1.89 -29.20
N SER A 258 -13.17 -1.58 -29.98
CA SER A 258 -13.08 -1.99 -31.37
C SER A 258 -11.62 -2.24 -31.80
N GLY A 259 -11.44 -2.84 -32.99
CA GLY A 259 -10.12 -3.10 -33.57
C GLY A 259 -9.42 -4.36 -33.03
N GLY A 260 -10.08 -5.14 -32.16
CA GLY A 260 -9.58 -6.44 -31.75
C GLY A 260 -9.67 -7.45 -32.89
N THR A 261 -8.60 -8.14 -33.18
CA THR A 261 -8.53 -9.21 -34.19
C THR A 261 -7.87 -10.45 -33.58
N ASP A 262 -8.32 -11.62 -33.99
CA ASP A 262 -7.78 -12.87 -33.48
C ASP A 262 -6.31 -13.05 -33.88
N GLY A 263 -5.52 -13.50 -32.94
CA GLY A 263 -4.13 -13.89 -33.07
C GLY A 263 -3.80 -14.96 -32.03
N THR A 264 -2.57 -15.41 -31.99
CA THR A 264 -2.11 -16.24 -30.86
C THR A 264 -1.82 -15.33 -29.68
N LYS A 265 -2.52 -15.58 -28.58
CA LYS A 265 -2.30 -14.86 -27.31
C LYS A 265 -0.89 -15.13 -26.79
N GLY A 266 -0.21 -14.09 -26.29
CA GLY A 266 1.05 -14.26 -25.59
C GLY A 266 0.82 -15.01 -24.28
N PHE A 267 1.80 -15.73 -23.83
CA PHE A 267 1.76 -16.40 -22.55
C PHE A 267 3.13 -16.43 -21.87
N PHE A 268 3.10 -16.58 -20.57
CA PHE A 268 4.28 -16.61 -19.74
C PHE A 268 4.22 -17.86 -18.86
N GLU A 269 5.23 -18.72 -19.01
CA GLU A 269 5.38 -19.91 -18.20
C GLU A 269 6.25 -19.60 -16.98
N ILE A 270 5.80 -20.06 -15.83
CA ILE A 270 6.50 -19.93 -14.56
C ILE A 270 6.74 -21.35 -14.04
N THR A 271 7.99 -21.69 -13.85
CA THR A 271 8.38 -22.91 -13.14
C THR A 271 8.57 -22.56 -11.68
N LEU A 272 7.88 -23.27 -10.80
CA LEU A 272 8.00 -23.12 -9.35
C LEU A 272 9.18 -23.94 -8.80
N VAL A 273 9.71 -23.55 -7.65
CA VAL A 273 10.73 -24.31 -6.93
C VAL A 273 10.16 -25.63 -6.46
N ASP A 274 9.00 -25.56 -5.79
CA ASP A 274 8.27 -26.73 -5.29
C ASP A 274 6.98 -26.93 -6.10
N PRO A 275 6.55 -28.18 -6.30
CA PRO A 275 5.29 -28.47 -6.96
C PRO A 275 4.08 -28.00 -6.12
N LEU A 276 2.96 -27.74 -6.78
CA LEU A 276 1.70 -27.48 -6.11
C LEU A 276 1.24 -28.72 -5.34
N ALA A 277 0.77 -28.51 -4.12
CA ALA A 277 0.32 -29.60 -3.25
C ALA A 277 -0.80 -30.41 -3.91
N GLU A 278 -0.83 -31.72 -3.62
CA GLU A 278 -1.86 -32.64 -4.09
C GLU A 278 -3.25 -32.17 -3.69
N GLY A 279 -4.19 -32.22 -4.63
CA GLY A 279 -5.58 -31.79 -4.46
C GLY A 279 -5.82 -30.28 -4.62
N MET A 280 -4.78 -29.45 -4.79
CA MET A 280 -4.95 -28.07 -5.20
C MET A 280 -5.41 -28.02 -6.65
N SER A 281 -6.49 -27.30 -6.92
CA SER A 281 -7.06 -27.17 -8.26
C SER A 281 -7.42 -25.71 -8.54
N PHE A 282 -6.90 -25.22 -9.66
CA PHE A 282 -7.16 -23.87 -10.16
C PHE A 282 -7.67 -23.96 -11.59
N VAL A 283 -8.50 -23.02 -11.99
CA VAL A 283 -9.07 -22.97 -13.34
C VAL A 283 -8.49 -21.79 -14.13
N ALA A 284 -8.68 -21.81 -15.44
CA ALA A 284 -8.33 -20.66 -16.28
C ALA A 284 -9.06 -19.40 -15.79
N GLY A 285 -8.32 -18.30 -15.65
CA GLY A 285 -8.82 -17.05 -15.11
C GLY A 285 -8.64 -16.87 -13.59
N ASP A 286 -8.15 -17.87 -12.87
CA ASP A 286 -7.77 -17.70 -11.47
C ASP A 286 -6.52 -16.82 -11.35
N SER A 287 -6.40 -16.12 -10.21
CA SER A 287 -5.38 -15.09 -10.03
C SER A 287 -4.02 -15.68 -9.67
N VAL A 288 -2.97 -15.13 -10.28
CA VAL A 288 -1.56 -15.30 -9.89
C VAL A 288 -1.02 -13.93 -9.51
N ILE A 289 -0.67 -13.77 -8.25
CA ILE A 289 -0.31 -12.47 -7.66
C ILE A 289 1.15 -12.52 -7.21
N THR A 290 1.96 -11.57 -7.65
CA THR A 290 3.31 -11.42 -7.10
C THR A 290 3.20 -10.79 -5.71
N VAL A 291 3.78 -11.43 -4.70
CA VAL A 291 3.66 -10.98 -3.31
C VAL A 291 5.02 -10.68 -2.70
N SER A 292 5.05 -9.77 -1.74
CA SER A 292 6.24 -9.53 -0.95
C SER A 292 6.36 -10.59 0.13
N PHE A 293 7.58 -11.06 0.36
CA PHE A 293 7.91 -11.95 1.46
C PHE A 293 8.36 -11.11 2.66
N ILE A 294 7.57 -11.11 3.72
CA ILE A 294 7.87 -10.39 4.96
C ILE A 294 8.33 -11.40 6.01
N LYS A 295 9.57 -11.27 6.47
CA LYS A 295 10.14 -12.11 7.52
C LYS A 295 9.61 -11.65 8.88
N VAL A 296 8.71 -12.41 9.47
CA VAL A 296 8.22 -12.14 10.82
C VAL A 296 9.05 -12.93 11.82
N ALA A 297 9.48 -12.29 12.92
CA ALA A 297 10.32 -12.88 13.95
C ALA A 297 11.67 -13.41 13.43
N SER A 298 12.27 -12.72 12.48
CA SER A 298 13.64 -13.02 12.05
C SER A 298 14.65 -12.60 13.13
N ASN A 299 15.85 -13.20 13.09
CA ASN A 299 16.95 -12.78 13.96
C ASN A 299 17.71 -11.56 13.40
N ASP A 300 17.21 -10.96 12.33
CA ASP A 300 17.82 -9.79 11.71
C ASP A 300 17.65 -8.57 12.64
N GLU A 301 18.67 -7.72 12.68
CA GLU A 301 18.59 -6.49 13.47
C GLU A 301 17.56 -5.55 12.87
N THR A 302 16.63 -5.05 13.71
CA THR A 302 15.62 -4.05 13.28
C THR A 302 16.30 -2.81 12.74
N PRO A 303 16.09 -2.45 11.47
CA PRO A 303 16.72 -1.29 10.86
C PRO A 303 16.22 0.02 11.49
N TYR A 304 17.03 1.07 11.33
CA TYR A 304 16.59 2.41 11.69
C TYR A 304 15.68 2.99 10.60
N VAL A 305 14.72 3.77 11.05
CA VAL A 305 13.80 4.55 10.21
C VAL A 305 13.80 6.01 10.67
N SER A 306 13.33 6.91 9.82
CA SER A 306 12.95 8.26 10.25
C SER A 306 11.43 8.36 10.37
N VAL A 307 10.97 9.23 11.26
CA VAL A 307 9.56 9.38 11.58
C VAL A 307 9.17 10.85 11.58
N LYS A 308 8.03 11.15 10.99
CA LYS A 308 7.40 12.46 11.04
C LYS A 308 5.93 12.31 11.40
N MET A 309 5.51 13.03 12.42
CA MET A 309 4.13 13.09 12.88
C MET A 309 3.62 14.50 12.68
N VAL A 310 2.43 14.61 12.12
CA VAL A 310 1.76 15.90 11.91
C VAL A 310 0.40 15.84 12.58
N PHE A 311 0.15 16.75 13.50
CA PHE A 311 -1.13 16.90 14.18
C PHE A 311 -1.79 18.20 13.72
N VAL A 312 -3.00 18.12 13.21
CA VAL A 312 -3.78 19.28 12.77
C VAL A 312 -4.96 19.46 13.70
N LEU A 313 -4.98 20.57 14.43
CA LEU A 313 -6.11 20.91 15.30
C LEU A 313 -7.29 21.43 14.46
N PRO A 314 -8.53 20.99 14.70
CA PRO A 314 -9.69 21.40 13.90
C PRO A 314 -9.92 22.92 13.81
N ASN A 315 -9.54 23.64 14.86
CA ASN A 315 -9.74 25.10 14.98
C ASN A 315 -8.48 25.91 14.65
N GLU A 316 -7.36 25.26 14.36
CA GLU A 316 -6.10 25.89 14.02
C GLU A 316 -5.64 25.45 12.63
N LYS A 317 -5.27 26.41 11.80
CA LYS A 317 -4.67 26.13 10.48
C LYS A 317 -3.19 25.71 10.59
N GLU A 318 -2.61 25.77 11.79
CA GLU A 318 -1.19 25.55 12.01
C GLU A 318 -0.94 24.18 12.62
N PRO A 319 -0.22 23.30 11.91
CA PRO A 319 0.06 21.95 12.40
C PRO A 319 1.10 21.99 13.53
N THR A 320 1.01 21.02 14.44
CA THR A 320 2.11 20.63 15.31
C THR A 320 2.86 19.48 14.66
N VAL A 321 4.17 19.63 14.48
CA VAL A 321 5.01 18.64 13.79
C VAL A 321 6.05 18.10 14.76
N LEU A 322 6.14 16.76 14.86
CA LEU A 322 7.21 16.07 15.55
C LEU A 322 8.04 15.27 14.56
N ILE A 323 9.36 15.33 14.70
CA ILE A 323 10.30 14.68 13.79
C ILE A 323 11.34 13.92 14.60
N SER A 324 11.60 12.66 14.18
CA SER A 324 12.77 11.88 14.58
C SER A 324 13.52 11.41 13.36
N GLN A 325 14.81 11.74 13.28
CA GLN A 325 15.66 11.32 12.17
C GLN A 325 16.12 9.87 12.29
N LYS A 326 16.06 9.30 13.50
CA LYS A 326 16.50 7.94 13.79
C LYS A 326 15.59 7.30 14.83
N ALA A 327 14.84 6.30 14.44
CA ALA A 327 13.94 5.56 15.30
C ALA A 327 13.95 4.08 14.91
N ARG A 328 13.41 3.22 15.75
CA ARG A 328 13.11 1.83 15.43
C ARG A 328 11.65 1.54 15.77
N VAL A 329 11.03 0.71 14.96
CA VAL A 329 9.74 0.10 15.31
C VAL A 329 10.05 -1.05 16.26
N THR A 330 9.62 -0.95 17.51
CA THR A 330 10.01 -1.85 18.60
C THR A 330 8.91 -2.81 19.01
N ASN A 331 7.67 -2.56 18.61
CA ASN A 331 6.58 -3.47 18.92
C ASN A 331 6.42 -4.54 17.84
N GLY A 332 6.02 -5.73 18.30
CA GLY A 332 5.85 -6.90 17.46
C GLY A 332 4.68 -6.82 16.50
N PHE A 333 4.76 -7.65 15.49
CA PHE A 333 3.72 -7.86 14.51
C PHE A 333 2.45 -8.45 15.15
N THR A 334 1.30 -7.85 14.89
CA THR A 334 -0.01 -8.36 15.29
C THR A 334 -0.92 -8.42 14.07
N LEU A 335 -1.40 -9.60 13.75
CA LEU A 335 -2.44 -9.81 12.75
C LEU A 335 -3.67 -10.37 13.44
N ALA A 336 -4.73 -9.59 13.51
CA ALA A 336 -5.98 -9.96 14.14
C ALA A 336 -7.13 -9.95 13.12
N SER A 337 -8.03 -10.91 13.26
CA SER A 337 -9.31 -10.93 12.54
C SER A 337 -10.43 -10.82 13.55
N THR A 338 -11.27 -9.81 13.42
CA THR A 338 -12.42 -9.58 14.29
C THR A 338 -13.68 -9.41 13.45
N THR A 339 -14.81 -9.90 13.93
CA THR A 339 -16.10 -9.77 13.24
C THR A 339 -16.88 -8.53 13.67
N ASP A 340 -16.57 -7.99 14.86
CA ASP A 340 -17.37 -6.94 15.50
C ASP A 340 -16.71 -5.56 15.44
N ASN A 341 -15.44 -5.47 15.04
CA ASN A 341 -14.71 -4.22 14.99
C ASN A 341 -13.56 -4.29 13.94
N TYR A 342 -13.02 -3.13 13.56
CA TYR A 342 -11.83 -3.08 12.74
C TYR A 342 -10.60 -3.50 13.55
N ALA A 343 -9.82 -4.43 13.02
CA ALA A 343 -8.53 -4.80 13.59
C ALA A 343 -7.50 -3.69 13.37
N SER A 344 -6.59 -3.50 14.33
CA SER A 344 -5.48 -2.55 14.23
C SER A 344 -4.15 -3.23 14.50
N MET A 345 -3.07 -2.67 13.93
CA MET A 345 -1.69 -3.00 14.27
C MET A 345 -1.17 -1.95 15.25
N PRO A 346 -0.80 -2.33 16.48
CA PRO A 346 -0.20 -1.40 17.42
C PRO A 346 1.25 -1.16 17.06
N PHE A 347 1.57 0.04 16.58
CA PHE A 347 2.95 0.48 16.35
C PHE A 347 3.51 1.11 17.62
N GLU A 348 4.65 0.64 18.04
CA GLU A 348 5.49 1.30 19.04
C GLU A 348 6.83 1.65 18.39
N ILE A 349 7.17 2.92 18.44
CA ILE A 349 8.36 3.47 17.79
C ILE A 349 9.21 4.15 18.85
N THR A 350 10.47 3.73 18.95
CA THR A 350 11.43 4.31 19.87
C THR A 350 12.41 5.22 19.11
N PRO A 351 12.37 6.55 19.37
CA PRO A 351 13.34 7.49 18.84
C PRO A 351 14.72 7.35 19.52
N TYR A 352 15.78 7.47 18.73
CA TYR A 352 17.17 7.42 19.18
C TYR A 352 17.90 8.75 18.92
N MET A 353 18.96 8.99 19.68
CA MET A 353 19.88 10.08 19.40
C MET A 353 20.72 9.76 18.18
N LEU A 354 20.98 10.77 17.36
CA LEU A 354 21.92 10.68 16.27
C LEU A 354 23.35 10.65 16.77
N LEU A 355 24.16 9.82 16.16
CA LEU A 355 25.62 9.85 16.30
C LEU A 355 26.21 10.83 15.27
N PRO A 356 27.44 11.34 15.47
CA PRO A 356 28.07 12.24 14.51
C PRO A 356 28.19 11.71 13.08
N SER A 357 28.20 10.38 12.92
CA SER A 357 28.22 9.69 11.64
C SER A 357 26.87 9.54 10.96
N ASP A 358 25.78 9.78 11.69
CA ASP A 358 24.42 9.58 11.17
C ASP A 358 23.99 10.76 10.28
N ASN A 359 23.25 10.46 9.23
CA ASN A 359 22.65 11.48 8.38
C ASN A 359 21.66 12.33 9.19
N GLY A 360 21.72 13.64 9.02
CA GLY A 360 20.87 14.59 9.76
C GLY A 360 21.40 15.01 11.14
N TYR A 361 22.57 14.52 11.58
CA TYR A 361 23.16 14.86 12.89
C TYR A 361 23.26 16.36 13.14
N ASP A 362 23.67 17.13 12.13
CA ASP A 362 23.83 18.59 12.28
C ASP A 362 22.51 19.32 12.56
N ARG A 363 21.39 18.74 12.20
CA ARG A 363 20.05 19.30 12.43
C ARG A 363 19.47 18.88 13.78
N GLN A 364 19.53 17.60 14.12
CA GLN A 364 18.90 17.02 15.33
C GLN A 364 19.93 16.80 16.47
N LYS A 365 20.84 17.73 16.70
CA LYS A 365 21.86 17.63 17.74
C LYS A 365 21.24 17.46 19.13
N LYS A 366 21.70 16.45 19.88
CA LYS A 366 21.41 16.24 21.32
C LYS A 366 19.92 16.05 21.68
N CYS A 367 19.03 15.75 20.75
CA CYS A 367 17.67 15.35 21.05
C CYS A 367 17.28 14.10 20.27
N ARG A 368 16.26 13.38 20.75
CA ARG A 368 15.72 12.21 20.08
C ARG A 368 14.55 12.57 19.18
N LEU A 369 13.92 13.70 19.47
CA LEU A 369 12.71 14.15 18.80
C LEU A 369 12.68 15.68 18.80
N GLU A 370 12.33 16.25 17.66
CA GLU A 370 12.13 17.69 17.48
C GLU A 370 10.65 18.00 17.43
N LEU A 371 10.21 19.03 18.15
CA LEU A 371 8.84 19.51 18.15
C LEU A 371 8.78 20.90 17.54
N TYR A 372 7.92 21.08 16.56
CA TYR A 372 7.65 22.35 15.92
C TYR A 372 6.19 22.75 16.16
N LYS A 373 6.00 23.85 16.83
CA LYS A 373 4.71 24.50 17.08
C LYS A 373 4.92 26.00 17.00
N LYS A 374 3.97 26.75 16.44
CA LYS A 374 3.96 28.22 16.48
C LYS A 374 3.68 28.74 17.86
#